data_b8b49007ecee07927ada1d4a0837b806
#
_entry.id   b8b49007ecee07927ada1d4a0837b806
#
_cell.length_a   1.000
_cell.length_b   1.000
_cell.length_c   1.000
_cell.angle_alpha   90.00
_cell.angle_beta   90.00
_cell.angle_gamma   90.00
#
_symmetry.space_group_name_H-M   'P 1'
#
loop_
_entity.id
_entity.type
_entity.pdbx_description
1 polymer ?
#
loop_
_entity_poly.entity_id
_entity_poly.type
_entity_poly.pdbx_seq_one_letter_code
_entity_poly.pdbx_strand_id
1 'polypeptide(L)'
;MDIIRDITSFKLSNEAFETILKATLLLVLSVSGNFLAETLGCQSQKVLGNMFVKHILILFMIYFTIDFTQRDQDVINPFINIFKAFCVWILFHLFTHMNILPTFIVGILLMILFFISNYRHYIEEKKKIVKEEKQELEKLDNSLKLSQEILLIVVILIIIIGCVIYFLEKKREYGTAFRAWKFIFGVKKCKGYTPKAAKIF
;
A
#
# COMPACT_ATOMS: atom_id res chain seq x y z
N MET A 1 -25.04 14.34 8.44
CA MET A 1 -24.89 13.48 9.64
C MET A 1 -24.63 12.02 9.25
N ASP A 2 -25.00 11.60 8.04
CA ASP A 2 -24.84 10.24 7.52
C ASP A 2 -23.39 9.87 7.13
N ILE A 3 -22.58 10.84 6.69
CA ILE A 3 -21.16 10.61 6.29
C ILE A 3 -20.32 10.13 7.46
N ILE A 4 -20.54 10.65 8.68
CA ILE A 4 -19.78 10.22 9.88
C ILE A 4 -20.18 8.81 10.30
N ARG A 5 -21.46 8.46 10.10
CA ARG A 5 -21.98 7.12 10.39
C ARG A 5 -21.40 6.07 9.45
N ASP A 6 -21.25 6.40 8.17
CA ASP A 6 -20.62 5.53 7.16
C ASP A 6 -19.12 5.35 7.40
N ILE A 7 -18.42 6.36 7.92
CA ILE A 7 -16.99 6.25 8.28
C ILE A 7 -16.81 5.42 9.56
N THR A 8 -17.69 5.54 10.55
CA THR A 8 -17.61 4.76 11.80
C THR A 8 -18.09 3.32 11.66
N SER A 9 -18.92 3.02 10.66
CA SER A 9 -19.32 1.66 10.29
C SER A 9 -18.37 0.98 9.30
N PHE A 10 -17.16 1.49 9.14
CA PHE A 10 -16.11 0.89 8.29
C PHE A 10 -15.74 -0.50 8.85
N LYS A 11 -16.67 -1.42 8.71
CA LYS A 11 -16.43 -2.84 8.83
C LYS A 11 -15.57 -3.20 7.63
N LEU A 12 -14.34 -3.61 7.85
CA LEU A 12 -13.42 -4.03 6.80
C LEU A 12 -14.08 -5.21 6.08
N SER A 13 -14.90 -4.92 5.07
CA SER A 13 -15.50 -5.96 4.22
C SER A 13 -14.35 -6.66 3.48
N ASN A 14 -14.49 -7.94 3.21
CA ASN A 14 -13.49 -8.70 2.45
C ASN A 14 -13.13 -7.99 1.14
N GLU A 15 -14.09 -7.36 0.49
CA GLU A 15 -13.94 -6.61 -0.77
C GLU A 15 -13.10 -5.34 -0.59
N ALA A 16 -13.31 -4.58 0.49
CA ALA A 16 -12.49 -3.41 0.79
C ALA A 16 -11.04 -3.81 1.09
N PHE A 17 -10.84 -4.94 1.76
CA PHE A 17 -9.50 -5.47 2.04
C PHE A 17 -8.78 -5.89 0.75
N GLU A 18 -9.44 -6.66 -0.13
CA GLU A 18 -8.86 -7.03 -1.43
C GLU A 18 -8.50 -5.81 -2.28
N THR A 19 -9.36 -4.83 -2.32
CA THR A 19 -9.13 -3.59 -3.06
C THR A 19 -7.91 -2.84 -2.54
N ILE A 20 -7.79 -2.70 -1.22
CA ILE A 20 -6.64 -2.05 -0.58
C ILE A 20 -5.36 -2.85 -0.85
N LEU A 21 -5.42 -4.17 -0.77
CA LEU A 21 -4.27 -5.04 -1.01
C LEU A 21 -3.81 -4.97 -2.47
N LYS A 22 -4.73 -5.06 -3.44
CA LYS A 22 -4.45 -4.92 -4.87
C LYS A 22 -3.87 -3.54 -5.19
N ALA A 23 -4.45 -2.47 -4.64
CA ALA A 23 -3.95 -1.11 -4.80
C ALA A 23 -2.53 -0.95 -4.24
N THR A 24 -2.26 -1.51 -3.06
CA THR A 24 -0.93 -1.46 -2.42
C THR A 24 0.12 -2.19 -3.25
N LEU A 25 -0.20 -3.39 -3.76
CA LEU A 25 0.69 -4.16 -4.61
C LEU A 25 1.00 -3.44 -5.93
N LEU A 26 -0.02 -2.90 -6.61
CA LEU A 26 0.17 -2.10 -7.83
C LEU A 26 1.03 -0.88 -7.58
N LEU A 27 0.86 -0.23 -6.43
CA LEU A 27 1.67 0.92 -6.04
C LEU A 27 3.13 0.52 -5.83
N VAL A 28 3.41 -0.57 -5.12
CA VAL A 28 4.77 -1.10 -4.92
C VAL A 28 5.42 -1.45 -6.26
N LEU A 29 4.67 -2.08 -7.16
CA LEU A 29 5.13 -2.40 -8.51
C LEU A 29 5.42 -1.14 -9.34
N SER A 30 4.57 -0.12 -9.27
CA SER A 30 4.75 1.12 -10.05
C SER A 30 5.95 1.95 -9.56
N VAL A 31 6.23 1.92 -8.25
CA VAL A 31 7.42 2.60 -7.67
C VAL A 31 8.71 1.85 -8.00
N SER A 32 8.68 0.52 -8.05
CA SER A 32 9.83 -0.28 -8.51
C SER A 32 10.16 -0.03 -9.99
N GLY A 33 9.16 0.41 -10.77
CA GLY A 33 9.26 0.73 -12.19
C GLY A 33 9.75 2.16 -12.50
N ASN A 34 10.75 2.69 -11.81
CA ASN A 34 11.36 4.01 -12.10
C ASN A 34 11.79 4.19 -13.58
N PHE A 35 11.73 3.13 -14.34
CA PHE A 35 12.02 3.04 -15.77
C PHE A 35 11.17 4.00 -16.65
N LEU A 36 9.92 4.26 -16.27
CA LEU A 36 9.04 5.12 -17.07
C LEU A 36 9.41 6.60 -17.02
N ALA A 37 10.06 7.05 -15.94
CA ALA A 37 10.43 8.46 -15.80
C ALA A 37 11.55 8.87 -16.78
N GLU A 38 12.43 7.95 -17.15
CA GLU A 38 13.56 8.21 -18.04
C GLU A 38 13.17 8.33 -19.52
N THR A 39 12.00 7.84 -19.91
CA THR A 39 11.47 7.94 -21.29
C THR A 39 10.82 9.28 -21.59
N LEU A 40 10.61 10.12 -20.59
CA LEU A 40 9.93 11.41 -20.71
C LEU A 40 10.90 12.53 -21.08
N GLY A 41 10.42 13.54 -21.79
CA GLY A 41 11.21 14.75 -22.12
C GLY A 41 11.69 15.50 -20.88
N CYS A 42 12.80 16.22 -20.99
CA CYS A 42 13.50 16.88 -19.89
C CYS A 42 12.61 17.81 -19.02
N GLN A 43 11.63 18.48 -19.61
CA GLN A 43 10.69 19.34 -18.87
C GLN A 43 9.77 18.51 -17.97
N SER A 44 9.21 17.43 -18.49
CA SER A 44 8.37 16.50 -17.72
C SER A 44 9.16 15.82 -16.61
N GLN A 45 10.42 15.43 -16.86
CA GLN A 45 11.29 14.88 -15.84
C GLN A 45 11.56 15.85 -14.69
N LYS A 46 11.71 17.16 -14.97
CA LYS A 46 11.88 18.18 -13.91
C LYS A 46 10.64 18.29 -13.03
N VAL A 47 9.44 18.30 -13.63
CA VAL A 47 8.16 18.34 -12.89
C VAL A 47 7.98 17.08 -12.05
N LEU A 48 8.17 15.90 -12.65
CA LEU A 48 8.07 14.61 -11.98
C LEU A 48 9.20 14.38 -10.95
N GLY A 49 10.32 15.05 -11.10
CA GLY A 49 11.41 15.08 -10.14
C GLY A 49 11.06 15.78 -8.82
N ASN A 50 10.03 16.62 -8.82
CA ASN A 50 9.56 17.31 -7.61
C ASN A 50 8.83 16.33 -6.69
N MET A 51 9.25 16.27 -5.41
CA MET A 51 8.69 15.31 -4.45
C MET A 51 7.21 15.56 -4.18
N PHE A 52 6.75 16.80 -4.14
CA PHE A 52 5.32 17.09 -3.96
C PHE A 52 4.49 16.56 -5.12
N VAL A 53 4.96 16.74 -6.36
CA VAL A 53 4.30 16.21 -7.55
C VAL A 53 4.26 14.68 -7.49
N LYS A 54 5.34 14.02 -7.06
CA LYS A 54 5.36 12.56 -6.88
C LYS A 54 4.31 12.09 -5.88
N HIS A 55 4.18 12.76 -4.72
CA HIS A 55 3.17 12.39 -3.72
C HIS A 55 1.74 12.58 -4.23
N ILE A 56 1.47 13.67 -4.97
CA ILE A 56 0.17 13.90 -5.60
C ILE A 56 -0.13 12.81 -6.63
N LEU A 57 0.83 12.47 -7.46
CA LEU A 57 0.67 11.41 -8.46
C LEU A 57 0.43 10.04 -7.80
N ILE A 58 1.17 9.72 -6.75
CA ILE A 58 0.97 8.48 -5.98
C ILE A 58 -0.45 8.43 -5.40
N LEU A 59 -0.90 9.52 -4.78
CA LEU A 59 -2.27 9.59 -4.23
C LEU A 59 -3.32 9.43 -5.33
N PHE A 60 -3.13 10.08 -6.48
CA PHE A 60 -4.00 9.96 -7.63
C PHE A 60 -4.03 8.52 -8.18
N MET A 61 -2.87 7.88 -8.30
CA MET A 61 -2.78 6.48 -8.73
C MET A 61 -3.51 5.53 -7.78
N ILE A 62 -3.35 5.73 -6.46
CA ILE A 62 -4.07 4.93 -5.46
C ILE A 62 -5.58 5.13 -5.62
N TYR A 63 -6.02 6.39 -5.71
CA TYR A 63 -7.43 6.71 -5.89
C TYR A 63 -8.01 6.05 -7.14
N PHE A 64 -7.32 6.21 -8.27
CA PHE A 64 -7.73 5.60 -9.55
C PHE A 64 -7.78 4.07 -9.47
N THR A 65 -6.81 3.44 -8.81
CA THR A 65 -6.78 1.98 -8.64
C THR A 65 -7.96 1.48 -7.81
N ILE A 66 -8.29 2.19 -6.72
CA ILE A 66 -9.43 1.87 -5.88
C ILE A 66 -10.74 2.00 -6.68
N ASP A 67 -10.90 3.11 -7.39
CA ASP A 67 -12.09 3.39 -8.19
C ASP A 67 -12.27 2.37 -9.34
N PHE A 68 -11.19 2.08 -10.05
CA PHE A 68 -11.19 1.10 -11.14
C PHE A 68 -11.54 -0.32 -10.66
N THR A 69 -11.05 -0.73 -9.50
CA THR A 69 -11.32 -2.07 -8.96
C THR A 69 -12.76 -2.23 -8.45
N GLN A 70 -13.42 -1.12 -8.06
CA GLN A 70 -14.78 -1.12 -7.52
C GLN A 70 -15.88 -0.88 -8.57
N ARG A 71 -15.54 -0.68 -9.84
CA ARG A 71 -16.48 -0.26 -10.89
C ARG A 71 -17.62 -1.25 -11.18
N ASP A 72 -17.44 -2.51 -10.79
CA ASP A 72 -18.46 -3.56 -10.98
C ASP A 72 -19.41 -3.72 -9.78
N GLN A 73 -19.25 -2.91 -8.76
CA GLN A 73 -20.02 -2.95 -7.53
C GLN A 73 -20.67 -1.58 -7.27
N ASP A 74 -21.79 -1.58 -6.53
CA ASP A 74 -22.67 -0.46 -6.22
C ASP A 74 -22.06 0.95 -6.21
N VAL A 75 -22.89 1.95 -6.54
CA VAL A 75 -22.54 3.38 -6.55
C VAL A 75 -21.99 3.81 -5.20
N ILE A 76 -20.67 3.83 -5.07
CA ILE A 76 -19.95 4.23 -3.86
C ILE A 76 -19.70 5.74 -3.88
N ASN A 77 -19.92 6.39 -2.74
CA ASN A 77 -19.66 7.81 -2.59
C ASN A 77 -18.15 8.11 -2.85
N PRO A 78 -17.80 9.01 -3.82
CA PRO A 78 -16.41 9.30 -4.18
C PRO A 78 -15.57 9.81 -3.00
N PHE A 79 -16.19 10.46 -2.01
CA PHE A 79 -15.48 10.90 -0.80
C PHE A 79 -14.94 9.73 0.04
N ILE A 80 -15.64 8.60 0.07
CA ILE A 80 -15.18 7.40 0.77
C ILE A 80 -13.94 6.83 0.06
N ASN A 81 -13.93 6.82 -1.27
CA ASN A 81 -12.77 6.37 -2.04
C ASN A 81 -11.56 7.29 -1.87
N ILE A 82 -11.76 8.60 -1.79
CA ILE A 82 -10.68 9.56 -1.46
C ILE A 82 -10.12 9.26 -0.06
N PHE A 83 -10.99 9.04 0.93
CA PHE A 83 -10.54 8.71 2.28
C PHE A 83 -9.74 7.39 2.33
N LYS A 84 -10.22 6.34 1.65
CA LYS A 84 -9.49 5.07 1.51
C LYS A 84 -8.12 5.29 0.86
N ALA A 85 -8.08 6.05 -0.23
CA ALA A 85 -6.84 6.37 -0.92
C ALA A 85 -5.84 7.11 -0.01
N PHE A 86 -6.33 8.03 0.81
CA PHE A 86 -5.50 8.76 1.76
C PHE A 86 -4.93 7.85 2.86
N CYS A 87 -5.74 6.92 3.39
CA CYS A 87 -5.27 5.93 4.35
C CYS A 87 -4.17 5.02 3.76
N VAL A 88 -4.37 4.53 2.54
CA VAL A 88 -3.35 3.72 1.82
C VAL A 88 -2.10 4.54 1.55
N TRP A 89 -2.22 5.82 1.19
CA TRP A 89 -1.09 6.70 0.97
C TRP A 89 -0.26 6.92 2.25
N ILE A 90 -0.91 7.09 3.42
CA ILE A 90 -0.21 7.18 4.70
C ILE A 90 0.56 5.88 4.99
N LEU A 91 -0.09 4.72 4.86
CA LEU A 91 0.56 3.42 5.07
C LEU A 91 1.76 3.22 4.14
N PHE A 92 1.61 3.57 2.86
CA PHE A 92 2.70 3.54 1.90
C PHE A 92 3.86 4.44 2.33
N HIS A 93 3.55 5.64 2.82
CA HIS A 93 4.55 6.59 3.25
C HIS A 93 5.33 6.07 4.47
N LEU A 94 4.65 5.49 5.44
CA LEU A 94 5.29 4.81 6.58
C LEU A 94 6.16 3.64 6.12
N PHE A 95 5.66 2.82 5.19
CA PHE A 95 6.39 1.68 4.61
C PHE A 95 7.69 2.11 3.92
N THR A 96 7.68 3.22 3.19
CA THR A 96 8.90 3.71 2.50
C THR A 96 9.93 4.34 3.45
N HIS A 97 9.57 4.59 4.72
CA HIS A 97 10.42 5.15 5.76
C HIS A 97 10.80 4.10 6.81
N MET A 98 11.13 2.90 6.37
CA MET A 98 11.65 1.82 7.20
C MET A 98 13.04 1.38 6.75
N ASN A 99 13.74 0.67 7.63
CA ASN A 99 14.97 -0.04 7.28
C ASN A 99 14.65 -1.22 6.34
N ILE A 100 15.66 -1.69 5.62
CA ILE A 100 15.52 -2.73 4.60
C ILE A 100 14.94 -4.04 5.18
N LEU A 101 15.34 -4.43 6.38
CA LEU A 101 14.94 -5.69 7.00
C LEU A 101 13.43 -5.74 7.31
N PRO A 102 12.82 -4.78 8.07
CA PRO A 102 11.38 -4.76 8.26
C PRO A 102 10.61 -4.58 6.95
N THR A 103 11.17 -3.87 5.96
CA THR A 103 10.55 -3.74 4.62
C THR A 103 10.41 -5.09 3.93
N PHE A 104 11.44 -5.93 3.96
CA PHE A 104 11.37 -7.29 3.41
C PHE A 104 10.37 -8.18 4.16
N ILE A 105 10.37 -8.11 5.50
CA ILE A 105 9.41 -8.86 6.32
C ILE A 105 7.98 -8.49 5.95
N VAL A 106 7.68 -7.19 5.90
CA VAL A 106 6.35 -6.69 5.52
C VAL A 106 6.00 -7.13 4.09
N GLY A 107 6.94 -7.07 3.15
CA GLY A 107 6.73 -7.54 1.79
C GLY A 107 6.31 -9.00 1.71
N ILE A 108 6.99 -9.87 2.46
CA ILE A 108 6.65 -11.31 2.54
C ILE A 108 5.26 -11.50 3.17
N LEU A 109 4.96 -10.79 4.26
CA LEU A 109 3.66 -10.89 4.93
C LEU A 109 2.51 -10.40 4.03
N LEU A 110 2.72 -9.34 3.25
CA LEU A 110 1.74 -8.88 2.26
C LEU A 110 1.50 -9.91 1.15
N MET A 111 2.54 -10.61 0.70
CA MET A 111 2.38 -11.73 -0.24
C MET A 111 1.56 -12.86 0.35
N ILE A 112 1.81 -13.24 1.60
CA ILE A 112 1.02 -14.27 2.31
C ILE A 112 -0.44 -13.82 2.43
N LEU A 113 -0.69 -12.58 2.81
CA LEU A 113 -2.04 -11.99 2.86
C LEU A 113 -2.75 -12.07 1.51
N PHE A 114 -2.04 -11.78 0.43
CA PHE A 114 -2.58 -11.88 -0.93
C PHE A 114 -2.95 -13.32 -1.30
N PHE A 115 -2.11 -14.28 -0.95
CA PHE A 115 -2.43 -15.70 -1.17
C PHE A 115 -3.67 -16.15 -0.37
N ILE A 116 -3.76 -15.76 0.91
CA ILE A 116 -4.93 -16.07 1.74
C ILE A 116 -6.20 -15.45 1.13
N SER A 117 -6.13 -14.20 0.69
CA SER A 117 -7.26 -13.51 0.05
C SER A 117 -7.74 -14.24 -1.21
N ASN A 118 -6.82 -14.59 -2.10
CA ASN A 118 -7.14 -15.35 -3.32
C ASN A 118 -7.73 -16.73 -3.02
N TYR A 119 -7.18 -17.42 -2.00
CA TYR A 119 -7.69 -18.72 -1.61
C TYR A 119 -9.09 -18.64 -1.03
N ARG A 120 -9.40 -17.59 -0.24
CA ARG A 120 -10.75 -17.32 0.26
C ARG A 120 -11.73 -17.06 -0.87
N HIS A 121 -11.35 -16.27 -1.86
CA HIS A 121 -12.18 -16.04 -3.04
C HIS A 121 -12.48 -17.37 -3.78
N TYR A 122 -11.48 -18.23 -3.94
CA TYR A 122 -11.69 -19.58 -4.50
C TYR A 122 -12.68 -20.40 -3.68
N ILE A 123 -12.59 -20.37 -2.32
CA ILE A 123 -13.54 -21.07 -1.45
C ILE A 123 -14.95 -20.50 -1.63
N GLU A 124 -15.13 -19.20 -1.73
CA GLU A 124 -16.45 -18.55 -1.94
C GLU A 124 -17.07 -19.03 -3.26
N GLU A 125 -16.31 -19.09 -4.34
CA GLU A 125 -16.80 -19.60 -5.62
C GLU A 125 -17.12 -21.11 -5.54
N LYS A 126 -16.27 -21.91 -4.87
CA LYS A 126 -16.53 -23.34 -4.65
C LYS A 126 -17.81 -23.59 -3.87
N LYS A 127 -18.11 -22.78 -2.83
CA LYS A 127 -19.36 -22.87 -2.05
C LYS A 127 -20.62 -22.69 -2.89
N LYS A 128 -20.56 -21.96 -4.01
CA LYS A 128 -21.71 -21.77 -4.92
C LYS A 128 -22.00 -23.04 -5.72
N ILE A 129 -20.98 -23.86 -5.98
CA ILE A 129 -21.06 -25.05 -6.85
C ILE A 129 -21.36 -26.30 -6.04
N VAL A 130 -20.71 -26.49 -4.88
CA VAL A 130 -20.77 -27.71 -4.07
C VAL A 130 -21.63 -27.49 -2.83
N LYS A 131 -22.81 -28.10 -2.79
CA LYS A 131 -23.76 -27.96 -1.67
C LYS A 131 -23.47 -28.88 -0.49
N GLU A 132 -22.84 -30.04 -0.72
CA GLU A 132 -22.62 -31.08 0.30
C GLU A 132 -21.51 -30.73 1.29
N GLU A 133 -20.46 -30.03 0.86
CA GLU A 133 -19.30 -29.66 1.69
C GLU A 133 -19.40 -28.23 2.30
N LYS A 134 -20.57 -27.61 2.23
CA LYS A 134 -20.74 -26.19 2.56
C LYS A 134 -20.31 -25.85 3.99
N GLN A 135 -20.59 -26.71 4.97
CA GLN A 135 -20.26 -26.46 6.38
C GLN A 135 -18.74 -26.52 6.66
N GLU A 136 -18.00 -27.43 6.02
CA GLU A 136 -16.56 -27.51 6.18
C GLU A 136 -15.86 -26.31 5.52
N LEU A 137 -16.31 -25.95 4.31
CA LEU A 137 -15.79 -24.77 3.60
C LEU A 137 -16.07 -23.46 4.36
N GLU A 138 -17.19 -23.38 5.06
CA GLU A 138 -17.53 -22.21 5.88
C GLU A 138 -16.64 -22.10 7.13
N LYS A 139 -16.35 -23.23 7.81
CA LYS A 139 -15.40 -23.25 8.94
C LYS A 139 -14.00 -22.84 8.49
N LEU A 140 -13.56 -23.36 7.34
CA LEU A 140 -12.25 -23.04 6.76
C LEU A 140 -12.16 -21.55 6.42
N ASP A 141 -13.18 -20.99 5.77
CA ASP A 141 -13.22 -19.57 5.42
C ASP A 141 -13.19 -18.67 6.66
N ASN A 142 -13.94 -19.01 7.71
CA ASN A 142 -13.93 -18.26 8.96
C ASN A 142 -12.56 -18.29 9.65
N SER A 143 -11.87 -19.43 9.62
CA SER A 143 -10.51 -19.55 10.16
C SER A 143 -9.50 -18.72 9.35
N LEU A 144 -9.59 -18.77 8.03
CA LEU A 144 -8.74 -17.96 7.15
C LEU A 144 -9.00 -16.46 7.31
N LYS A 145 -10.26 -16.06 7.47
CA LYS A 145 -10.65 -14.68 7.74
C LYS A 145 -10.01 -14.15 9.02
N LEU A 146 -10.11 -14.92 10.11
CA LEU A 146 -9.48 -14.56 11.39
C LEU A 146 -7.96 -14.43 11.24
N SER A 147 -7.33 -15.38 10.57
CA SER A 147 -5.88 -15.35 10.29
C SER A 147 -5.49 -14.12 9.48
N GLN A 148 -6.29 -13.74 8.49
CA GLN A 148 -6.09 -12.57 7.65
C GLN A 148 -6.18 -11.26 8.46
N GLU A 149 -7.17 -11.14 9.34
CA GLU A 149 -7.34 -9.98 10.22
C GLU A 149 -6.16 -9.83 11.20
N ILE A 150 -5.74 -10.92 11.84
CA ILE A 150 -4.58 -10.91 12.75
C ILE A 150 -3.31 -10.53 11.99
N LEU A 151 -3.07 -11.13 10.82
CA LEU A 151 -1.88 -10.86 10.02
C LEU A 151 -1.82 -9.40 9.57
N LEU A 152 -2.97 -8.81 9.20
CA LEU A 152 -3.07 -7.41 8.84
C LEU A 152 -2.66 -6.50 10.01
N ILE A 153 -3.17 -6.77 11.20
CA ILE A 153 -2.80 -6.02 12.41
C ILE A 153 -1.28 -6.11 12.65
N VAL A 154 -0.71 -7.31 12.54
CA VAL A 154 0.75 -7.52 12.68
C VAL A 154 1.53 -6.70 11.65
N VAL A 155 1.11 -6.71 10.39
CA VAL A 155 1.75 -5.91 9.33
C VAL A 155 1.74 -4.42 9.67
N ILE A 156 0.59 -3.88 10.09
CA ILE A 156 0.45 -2.47 10.46
C ILE A 156 1.37 -2.13 11.64
N LEU A 157 1.42 -2.98 12.66
CA LEU A 157 2.30 -2.79 13.81
C LEU A 157 3.79 -2.78 13.41
N ILE A 158 4.22 -3.71 12.54
CA ILE A 158 5.60 -3.75 12.05
C ILE A 158 5.92 -2.48 11.25
N ILE A 159 5.01 -1.98 10.43
CA ILE A 159 5.18 -0.74 9.67
C ILE A 159 5.36 0.45 10.62
N ILE A 160 4.51 0.59 11.63
CA ILE A 160 4.59 1.69 12.58
C ILE A 160 5.90 1.62 13.38
N ILE A 161 6.21 0.47 13.95
CA ILE A 161 7.42 0.26 14.76
C ILE A 161 8.68 0.48 13.89
N GLY A 162 8.70 -0.08 12.68
CA GLY A 162 9.82 0.06 11.74
C GLY A 162 10.06 1.51 11.34
N CYS A 163 8.99 2.27 11.09
CA CYS A 163 9.06 3.70 10.78
C CYS A 163 9.58 4.51 11.99
N VAL A 164 9.09 4.24 13.19
CA VAL A 164 9.53 4.93 14.42
C VAL A 164 11.01 4.66 14.69
N ILE A 165 11.46 3.42 14.59
CA ILE A 165 12.87 3.05 14.77
C ILE A 165 13.74 3.79 13.76
N TYR A 166 13.36 3.77 12.48
CA TYR A 166 14.10 4.45 11.42
C TYR A 166 14.13 5.98 11.62
N PHE A 167 13.03 6.57 12.06
CA PHE A 167 12.95 7.98 12.40
C PHE A 167 13.92 8.35 13.53
N LEU A 168 13.93 7.56 14.60
CA LEU A 168 14.82 7.78 15.76
C LEU A 168 16.29 7.60 15.38
N GLU A 169 16.61 6.60 14.56
CA GLU A 169 17.95 6.37 14.03
C GLU A 169 18.42 7.57 13.21
N LYS A 170 17.60 8.06 12.28
CA LYS A 170 17.93 9.24 11.47
C LYS A 170 18.03 10.52 12.28
N LYS A 171 17.18 10.70 13.28
CA LYS A 171 17.27 11.83 14.20
C LYS A 171 18.59 11.80 14.98
N ARG A 172 19.04 10.62 15.41
CA ARG A 172 20.32 10.43 16.12
C ARG A 172 21.52 10.68 15.18
N GLU A 173 21.44 10.19 13.94
CA GLU A 173 22.51 10.34 12.94
C GLU A 173 22.74 11.81 12.53
N TYR A 174 21.66 12.56 12.31
CA TYR A 174 21.73 13.95 11.83
C TYR A 174 21.74 14.99 12.96
N GLY A 175 21.47 14.62 14.21
CA GLY A 175 21.50 15.50 15.38
C GLY A 175 20.71 16.80 15.17
N THR A 176 21.39 17.95 15.37
CA THR A 176 20.78 19.29 15.21
C THR A 176 20.42 19.67 13.78
N ALA A 177 20.99 18.99 12.77
CA ALA A 177 20.67 19.20 11.35
C ALA A 177 19.39 18.46 10.91
N PHE A 178 18.80 17.63 11.78
CA PHE A 178 17.59 16.88 11.46
C PHE A 178 16.38 17.80 11.30
N ARG A 179 15.71 17.68 10.16
CA ARG A 179 14.44 18.36 9.87
C ARG A 179 13.39 17.32 9.50
N ALA A 180 12.34 17.17 10.32
CA ALA A 180 11.27 16.20 10.10
C ALA A 180 10.60 16.36 8.71
N TRP A 181 10.37 17.59 8.27
CA TRP A 181 9.83 17.86 6.95
C TRP A 181 10.70 17.30 5.82
N LYS A 182 12.03 17.48 5.93
CA LYS A 182 12.99 16.95 4.96
C LYS A 182 13.09 15.43 5.03
N PHE A 183 12.86 14.85 6.20
CA PHE A 183 12.80 13.41 6.36
C PHE A 183 11.58 12.83 5.62
N ILE A 184 10.42 13.48 5.75
CA ILE A 184 9.16 13.01 5.14
C ILE A 184 9.16 13.24 3.62
N PHE A 185 9.45 14.45 3.17
CA PHE A 185 9.32 14.87 1.77
C PHE A 185 10.66 15.11 1.05
N GLY A 186 11.77 14.82 1.69
CA GLY A 186 13.09 15.04 1.09
C GLY A 186 13.47 13.97 0.07
N VAL A 187 14.22 14.40 -0.96
CA VAL A 187 14.79 13.47 -1.94
C VAL A 187 15.88 12.64 -1.27
N LYS A 188 15.71 11.34 -1.22
CA LYS A 188 16.73 10.39 -0.75
C LYS A 188 17.69 10.10 -1.91
N LYS A 189 18.91 10.61 -1.83
CA LYS A 189 20.00 10.26 -2.77
C LYS A 189 20.89 9.22 -2.10
N CYS A 190 20.97 8.04 -2.69
CA CYS A 190 21.91 7.01 -2.26
C CYS A 190 23.31 7.40 -2.76
N LYS A 191 24.27 7.62 -1.84
CA LYS A 191 25.69 7.82 -2.20
C LYS A 191 26.22 6.50 -2.75
N GLY A 192 26.84 6.53 -3.92
CA GLY A 192 27.50 5.37 -4.54
C GLY A 192 26.69 4.60 -5.59
N TYR A 193 25.41 4.91 -5.79
CA TYR A 193 24.67 4.33 -6.91
C TYR A 193 24.77 5.26 -8.13
N THR A 194 25.72 4.98 -9.00
CA THR A 194 25.72 5.52 -10.37
C THR A 194 25.14 4.45 -11.29
N PRO A 195 23.99 4.70 -11.94
CA PRO A 195 23.49 3.77 -12.95
C PRO A 195 24.56 3.58 -14.04
N LYS A 196 24.93 2.34 -14.34
CA LYS A 196 25.92 2.04 -15.38
C LYS A 196 25.54 2.60 -16.76
N ALA A 197 24.28 2.90 -16.98
CA ALA A 197 23.74 3.49 -18.21
C ALA A 197 24.11 4.97 -18.43
N ALA A 198 24.54 5.72 -17.41
CA ALA A 198 24.92 7.13 -17.55
C ALA A 198 26.28 7.35 -18.26
N LYS A 199 26.96 6.27 -18.72
CA LYS A 199 28.25 6.36 -19.43
C LYS A 199 28.13 6.15 -20.97
N ILE A 200 26.92 6.12 -21.53
CA ILE A 200 26.72 5.81 -22.96
C ILE A 200 26.39 7.05 -23.80
N PHE A 201 26.34 8.25 -23.20
CA PHE A 201 26.21 9.52 -23.95
C PHE A 201 27.20 10.57 -23.44
#